data_18b1dc2e6e88dfb1b5d745353c2a4155
#
_entry.id   18b1dc2e6e88dfb1b5d745353c2a4155
#
_cell.length_a   1.000
_cell.length_b   1.000
_cell.length_c   1.000
_cell.angle_alpha   90.00
_cell.angle_beta   90.00
_cell.angle_gamma   90.00
#
_symmetry.space_group_name_H-M   'P 1'
#
loop_
_entity.id
_entity.type
_entity.pdbx_description
1 polymer ?
#
loop_
_entity_poly.entity_id
_entity_poly.type
_entity_poly.pdbx_seq_one_letter_code
_entity_poly.pdbx_strand_id
1 'polypeptide(L)'
;MKLDKGEELLSANDLITDVLKVLIMSCIHPAIARILSRIFLKLPAGSVYDQEAYMETMSYRIKELVVLVLTAIPVAYLTGVGVGAAKNALEESIGAVLSSISLSVATIAVFFISVCLFLKGGVSFGRAVLIRIFSTVIGNLLKTIVVCVITIWIYLLIKQGKYSALLAAAAALFILLGLIEFGVKYMISAIVR
;
A
#
# COMPACT_ATOMS: atom_id res chain seq x y z
N MET A 1 -12.95 -33.60 -21.02
CA MET A 1 -13.03 -32.86 -19.79
C MET A 1 -13.31 -31.41 -20.18
N LYS A 2 -14.60 -31.03 -20.25
CA LYS A 2 -15.03 -29.66 -20.52
C LYS A 2 -15.04 -28.95 -19.16
N LEU A 3 -13.97 -28.21 -18.85
CA LEU A 3 -14.03 -27.22 -17.80
C LEU A 3 -15.12 -26.23 -18.17
N ASP A 4 -16.04 -26.02 -17.25
CA ASP A 4 -17.19 -25.16 -17.49
C ASP A 4 -16.66 -23.71 -17.63
N LYS A 5 -16.88 -23.11 -18.80
CA LYS A 5 -16.43 -21.73 -19.07
C LYS A 5 -16.94 -20.72 -18.03
N GLY A 6 -17.99 -21.09 -17.31
CA GLY A 6 -18.54 -20.32 -16.21
C GLY A 6 -17.64 -20.30 -14.97
N GLU A 7 -17.03 -21.42 -14.61
CA GLU A 7 -16.11 -21.52 -13.46
C GLU A 7 -14.79 -20.79 -13.72
N GLU A 8 -14.25 -20.84 -14.95
CA GLU A 8 -13.04 -20.09 -15.33
C GLU A 8 -13.28 -18.56 -15.28
N LEU A 9 -14.45 -18.10 -15.74
CA LEU A 9 -14.82 -16.67 -15.70
C LEU A 9 -15.03 -16.16 -14.26
N LEU A 10 -15.64 -16.97 -13.40
CA LEU A 10 -15.80 -16.66 -11.97
C LEU A 10 -14.43 -16.57 -11.26
N SER A 11 -13.53 -17.54 -11.51
CA SER A 11 -12.19 -17.57 -10.97
C SER A 11 -11.35 -16.36 -11.42
N ALA A 12 -11.45 -15.96 -12.69
CA ALA A 12 -10.74 -14.78 -13.19
C ALA A 12 -11.28 -13.47 -12.56
N ASN A 13 -12.59 -13.39 -12.34
CA ASN A 13 -13.24 -12.23 -11.75
C ASN A 13 -12.86 -12.04 -10.27
N ASP A 14 -12.73 -13.12 -9.53
CA ASP A 14 -12.28 -13.12 -8.14
C ASP A 14 -10.81 -12.73 -8.04
N LEU A 15 -9.95 -13.25 -8.93
CA LEU A 15 -8.55 -12.87 -9.00
C LEU A 15 -8.37 -11.37 -9.29
N ILE A 16 -9.11 -10.81 -10.25
CA ILE A 16 -9.10 -9.37 -10.54
C ILE A 16 -9.51 -8.59 -9.30
N THR A 17 -10.56 -9.00 -8.61
CA THR A 17 -11.03 -8.34 -7.39
C THR A 17 -9.97 -8.36 -6.29
N ASP A 18 -9.27 -9.46 -6.09
CA ASP A 18 -8.21 -9.57 -5.09
C ASP A 18 -6.99 -8.72 -5.45
N VAL A 19 -6.60 -8.67 -6.72
CA VAL A 19 -5.57 -7.75 -7.20
C VAL A 19 -5.96 -6.29 -6.94
N LEU A 20 -7.22 -5.91 -7.20
CA LEU A 20 -7.73 -4.56 -6.92
C LEU A 20 -7.69 -4.23 -5.43
N LYS A 21 -8.09 -5.16 -4.54
CA LYS A 21 -7.97 -4.98 -3.08
C LYS A 21 -6.54 -4.66 -2.67
N VAL A 22 -5.56 -5.43 -3.18
CA VAL A 22 -4.15 -5.23 -2.87
C VAL A 22 -3.64 -3.89 -3.41
N LEU A 23 -4.00 -3.50 -4.62
CA LEU A 23 -3.61 -2.21 -5.21
C LEU A 23 -4.21 -1.03 -4.44
N ILE A 24 -5.49 -1.08 -4.12
CA ILE A 24 -6.17 -0.04 -3.32
C ILE A 24 -5.53 0.05 -1.94
N MET A 25 -5.29 -1.09 -1.28
CA MET A 25 -4.61 -1.12 0.00
C MET A 25 -3.21 -0.51 -0.09
N SER A 26 -2.44 -0.82 -1.13
CA SER A 26 -1.09 -0.27 -1.31
C SER A 26 -1.06 1.27 -1.45
N CYS A 27 -2.15 1.86 -1.93
CA CYS A 27 -2.30 3.31 -2.02
C CYS A 27 -2.80 3.95 -0.71
N ILE A 28 -3.79 3.32 -0.07
CA ILE A 28 -4.50 3.87 1.10
C ILE A 28 -3.69 3.67 2.39
N HIS A 29 -3.14 2.47 2.60
CA HIS A 29 -2.44 2.14 3.83
C HIS A 29 -1.26 3.08 4.17
N PRO A 30 -0.32 3.36 3.26
CA PRO A 30 0.76 4.30 3.56
C PRO A 30 0.26 5.75 3.76
N ALA A 31 -0.83 6.14 3.09
CA ALA A 31 -1.43 7.46 3.28
C ALA A 31 -2.05 7.60 4.68
N ILE A 32 -2.81 6.62 5.12
CA ILE A 32 -3.39 6.56 6.47
C ILE A 32 -2.28 6.51 7.52
N ALA A 33 -1.28 5.64 7.35
CA ALA A 33 -0.16 5.53 8.28
C ALA A 33 0.58 6.87 8.43
N ARG A 34 0.80 7.61 7.33
CA ARG A 34 1.43 8.93 7.35
C ARG A 34 0.57 9.98 8.06
N ILE A 35 -0.74 9.99 7.83
CA ILE A 35 -1.68 10.91 8.51
C ILE A 35 -1.68 10.62 10.02
N LEU A 36 -1.80 9.37 10.41
CA LEU A 36 -1.79 8.95 11.80
C LEU A 36 -0.45 9.24 12.46
N SER A 37 0.67 9.01 11.77
CA SER A 37 1.99 9.38 12.29
C SER A 37 2.08 10.88 12.59
N ARG A 38 1.58 11.75 11.73
CA ARG A 38 1.55 13.20 11.97
C ARG A 38 0.70 13.58 13.16
N ILE A 39 -0.44 12.90 13.36
CA ILE A 39 -1.34 13.18 14.49
C ILE A 39 -0.73 12.68 15.80
N PHE A 40 -0.23 11.43 15.83
CA PHE A 40 0.22 10.80 17.07
C PHE A 40 1.66 11.17 17.47
N LEU A 41 2.53 11.43 16.49
CA LEU A 41 3.95 11.69 16.78
C LEU A 41 4.26 13.15 17.08
N LYS A 42 3.25 14.03 17.14
CA LYS A 42 3.36 15.46 17.46
C LYS A 42 4.63 16.07 16.85
N LEU A 43 4.51 16.65 15.67
CA LEU A 43 5.62 17.38 15.07
C LEU A 43 6.05 18.52 16.00
N PRO A 44 7.35 18.80 16.12
CA PRO A 44 7.84 19.90 16.94
C PRO A 44 7.23 21.22 16.47
N ALA A 45 6.93 22.10 17.41
CA ALA A 45 6.55 23.48 17.09
C ALA A 45 7.75 24.18 16.48
N GLY A 46 7.64 24.59 15.21
CA GLY A 46 8.73 25.24 14.51
C GLY A 46 8.36 25.57 13.06
N SER A 47 9.34 26.06 12.30
CA SER A 47 9.14 26.35 10.88
C SER A 47 8.91 25.06 10.08
N VAL A 48 8.41 25.19 8.83
CA VAL A 48 8.22 24.05 7.92
C VAL A 48 9.55 23.28 7.72
N TYR A 49 10.68 23.99 7.66
CA TYR A 49 12.01 23.40 7.55
C TYR A 49 12.41 22.54 8.75
N ASP A 50 12.06 22.99 9.96
CA ASP A 50 12.36 22.23 11.19
C ASP A 50 11.51 20.96 11.25
N GLN A 51 10.26 21.03 10.78
CA GLN A 51 9.38 19.87 10.69
C GLN A 51 9.87 18.85 9.65
N GLU A 52 10.33 19.31 8.49
CA GLU A 52 10.91 18.43 7.45
C GLU A 52 12.20 17.77 7.95
N ALA A 53 13.11 18.54 8.56
CA ALA A 53 14.33 18.01 9.15
C ALA A 53 14.03 16.97 10.25
N TYR A 54 13.02 17.21 11.09
CA TYR A 54 12.60 16.24 12.10
C TYR A 54 12.02 14.96 11.49
N MET A 55 11.19 15.06 10.44
CA MET A 55 10.65 13.90 9.72
C MET A 55 11.73 13.07 9.04
N GLU A 56 12.89 13.64 8.76
CA GLU A 56 14.04 12.91 8.22
C GLU A 56 14.84 12.17 9.28
N THR A 57 14.64 12.47 10.58
CA THR A 57 15.36 11.79 11.66
C THR A 57 15.03 10.29 11.70
N MET A 58 16.04 9.49 12.07
CA MET A 58 15.88 8.04 12.22
C MET A 58 14.80 7.70 13.24
N SER A 59 14.70 8.47 14.32
CA SER A 59 13.68 8.30 15.37
C SER A 59 12.26 8.46 14.83
N TYR A 60 12.00 9.49 14.02
CA TYR A 60 10.68 9.69 13.41
C TYR A 60 10.33 8.56 12.45
N ARG A 61 11.29 8.16 11.60
CA ARG A 61 11.09 7.08 10.62
C ARG A 61 10.79 5.74 11.27
N ILE A 62 11.45 5.40 12.38
CA ILE A 62 11.16 4.19 13.14
C ILE A 62 9.72 4.25 13.69
N LYS A 63 9.31 5.38 14.26
CA LYS A 63 7.94 5.56 14.77
C LYS A 63 6.91 5.49 13.64
N GLU A 64 7.17 6.09 12.50
CA GLU A 64 6.31 6.00 11.31
C GLU A 64 6.17 4.55 10.83
N LEU A 65 7.26 3.77 10.81
CA LEU A 65 7.23 2.34 10.49
C LEU A 65 6.39 1.54 11.48
N VAL A 66 6.48 1.85 12.78
CA VAL A 66 5.62 1.20 13.80
C VAL A 66 4.15 1.50 13.52
N VAL A 67 3.79 2.74 13.24
CA VAL A 67 2.41 3.10 12.87
C VAL A 67 1.98 2.38 11.59
N LEU A 68 2.86 2.28 10.59
CA LEU A 68 2.61 1.54 9.35
C LEU A 68 2.26 0.06 9.64
N VAL A 69 3.03 -0.59 10.50
CA VAL A 69 2.79 -2.00 10.88
C VAL A 69 1.48 -2.16 11.64
N LEU A 70 1.22 -1.31 12.64
CA LEU A 70 0.01 -1.41 13.47
C LEU A 70 -1.27 -1.14 12.68
N THR A 71 -1.21 -0.30 11.65
CA THR A 71 -2.36 0.02 10.80
C THR A 71 -2.60 -0.98 9.66
N ALA A 72 -1.64 -1.87 9.38
CA ALA A 72 -1.72 -2.81 8.26
C ALA A 72 -2.97 -3.71 8.33
N ILE A 73 -3.19 -4.35 9.49
CA ILE A 73 -4.31 -5.31 9.65
C ILE A 73 -5.67 -4.60 9.55
N PRO A 74 -5.96 -3.53 10.33
CA PRO A 74 -7.26 -2.89 10.24
C PRO A 74 -7.52 -2.25 8.86
N VAL A 75 -6.50 -1.67 8.21
CA VAL A 75 -6.66 -1.11 6.87
C VAL A 75 -6.89 -2.21 5.84
N ALA A 76 -6.18 -3.34 5.92
CA ALA A 76 -6.41 -4.48 5.03
C ALA A 76 -7.84 -5.03 5.17
N TYR A 77 -8.30 -5.19 6.40
CA TYR A 77 -9.66 -5.64 6.68
C TYR A 77 -10.71 -4.68 6.11
N LEU A 78 -10.62 -3.39 6.43
CA LEU A 78 -11.56 -2.37 5.95
C LEU A 78 -11.55 -2.24 4.44
N THR A 79 -10.38 -2.31 3.80
CA THR A 79 -10.26 -2.30 2.33
C THR A 79 -10.91 -3.54 1.72
N GLY A 80 -10.68 -4.72 2.31
CA GLY A 80 -11.29 -5.96 1.86
C GLY A 80 -12.82 -5.93 1.94
N VAL A 81 -13.36 -5.46 3.07
CA VAL A 81 -14.81 -5.29 3.27
C VAL A 81 -15.38 -4.26 2.31
N GLY A 82 -14.73 -3.09 2.17
CA GLY A 82 -15.20 -2.01 1.29
C GLY A 82 -15.23 -2.39 -0.18
N VAL A 83 -14.16 -3.01 -0.68
CA VAL A 83 -14.11 -3.49 -2.07
C VAL A 83 -15.09 -4.63 -2.30
N GLY A 84 -15.24 -5.55 -1.33
CA GLY A 84 -16.22 -6.62 -1.42
C GLY A 84 -17.66 -6.10 -1.46
N ALA A 85 -18.01 -5.15 -0.60
CA ALA A 85 -19.33 -4.52 -0.60
C ALA A 85 -19.61 -3.76 -1.90
N ALA A 86 -18.62 -3.01 -2.41
CA ALA A 86 -18.75 -2.31 -3.70
C ALA A 86 -18.92 -3.29 -4.87
N LYS A 87 -18.17 -4.40 -4.86
CA LYS A 87 -18.33 -5.46 -5.86
C LYS A 87 -19.74 -6.02 -5.83
N ASN A 88 -20.22 -6.45 -4.66
CA ASN A 88 -21.56 -7.06 -4.53
C ASN A 88 -22.66 -6.09 -4.99
N ALA A 89 -22.60 -4.82 -4.58
CA ALA A 89 -23.57 -3.82 -5.00
C ALA A 89 -23.56 -3.57 -6.51
N LEU A 90 -22.38 -3.56 -7.13
CA LEU A 90 -22.24 -3.42 -8.58
C LEU A 90 -22.68 -4.68 -9.33
N GLU A 91 -22.36 -5.88 -8.82
CA GLU A 91 -22.78 -7.15 -9.42
C GLU A 91 -24.30 -7.29 -9.42
N GLU A 92 -24.96 -6.89 -8.34
CA GLU A 92 -26.42 -6.86 -8.22
C GLU A 92 -27.06 -5.88 -9.22
N SER A 93 -26.39 -4.74 -9.47
CA SER A 93 -26.93 -3.67 -10.33
C SER A 93 -26.63 -3.87 -11.82
N ILE A 94 -25.42 -4.31 -12.17
CA ILE A 94 -24.92 -4.32 -13.56
C ILE A 94 -24.29 -5.64 -14.00
N GLY A 95 -24.27 -6.65 -13.13
CA GLY A 95 -23.70 -7.97 -13.38
C GLY A 95 -22.19 -8.05 -13.13
N ALA A 96 -21.68 -9.28 -12.98
CA ALA A 96 -20.31 -9.55 -12.51
C ALA A 96 -19.21 -8.99 -13.41
N VAL A 97 -19.35 -9.09 -14.73
CA VAL A 97 -18.31 -8.62 -15.67
C VAL A 97 -18.22 -7.09 -15.69
N LEU A 98 -19.37 -6.41 -15.77
CA LEU A 98 -19.40 -4.94 -15.79
C LEU A 98 -18.97 -4.34 -14.45
N SER A 99 -19.25 -4.99 -13.32
CA SER A 99 -18.79 -4.56 -12.00
C SER A 99 -17.26 -4.56 -11.91
N SER A 100 -16.61 -5.63 -12.39
CA SER A 100 -15.14 -5.74 -12.39
C SER A 100 -14.47 -4.72 -13.31
N ILE A 101 -15.06 -4.48 -14.48
CA ILE A 101 -14.58 -3.43 -15.40
C ILE A 101 -14.72 -2.06 -14.73
N SER A 102 -15.86 -1.76 -14.11
CA SER A 102 -16.11 -0.48 -13.43
C SER A 102 -15.12 -0.24 -12.28
N LEU A 103 -14.85 -1.25 -11.45
CA LEU A 103 -13.85 -1.17 -10.38
C LEU A 103 -12.44 -0.95 -10.93
N SER A 104 -12.07 -1.63 -12.02
CA SER A 104 -10.79 -1.46 -12.68
C SER A 104 -10.61 -0.04 -13.22
N VAL A 105 -11.63 0.49 -13.90
CA VAL A 105 -11.64 1.87 -14.42
C VAL A 105 -11.53 2.89 -13.28
N ALA A 106 -12.27 2.69 -12.19
CA ALA A 106 -12.19 3.56 -11.01
C ALA A 106 -10.77 3.56 -10.40
N THR A 107 -10.13 2.38 -10.29
CA THR A 107 -8.76 2.25 -9.77
C THR A 107 -7.75 2.97 -10.67
N ILE A 108 -7.88 2.82 -11.98
CA ILE A 108 -7.05 3.52 -12.97
C ILE A 108 -7.27 5.04 -12.86
N ALA A 109 -8.51 5.49 -12.74
CA ALA A 109 -8.83 6.91 -12.58
C ALA A 109 -8.18 7.50 -11.31
N VAL A 110 -8.27 6.82 -10.17
CA VAL A 110 -7.61 7.23 -8.93
C VAL A 110 -6.09 7.31 -9.11
N PHE A 111 -5.49 6.36 -9.82
CA PHE A 111 -4.07 6.39 -10.13
C PHE A 111 -3.70 7.64 -10.97
N PHE A 112 -4.44 7.93 -12.06
CA PHE A 112 -4.19 9.11 -12.90
C PHE A 112 -4.41 10.42 -12.14
N ILE A 113 -5.46 10.54 -11.32
CA ILE A 113 -5.67 11.71 -10.45
C ILE A 113 -4.44 11.91 -9.55
N SER A 114 -3.91 10.84 -8.98
CA SER A 114 -2.71 10.92 -8.14
C SER A 114 -1.47 11.37 -8.92
N VAL A 115 -1.32 10.97 -10.19
CA VAL A 115 -0.26 11.46 -11.07
C VAL A 115 -0.41 12.95 -11.34
N CYS A 116 -1.63 13.42 -11.63
CA CYS A 116 -1.89 14.84 -11.89
C CYS A 116 -1.51 15.74 -10.70
N LEU A 117 -1.60 15.24 -9.47
CA LEU A 117 -1.15 15.99 -8.30
C LEU A 117 0.37 16.22 -8.26
N PHE A 118 1.16 15.37 -8.91
CA PHE A 118 2.61 15.54 -9.05
C PHE A 118 3.01 16.57 -10.11
N LEU A 119 2.12 16.91 -11.05
CA LEU A 119 2.43 17.87 -12.12
C LEU A 119 2.63 19.31 -11.61
N LYS A 120 2.15 19.62 -10.39
CA LYS A 120 2.31 20.95 -9.78
C LYS A 120 3.77 21.35 -9.52
N GLY A 121 4.73 20.42 -9.61
CA GLY A 121 6.16 20.66 -9.38
C GLY A 121 7.00 20.95 -10.62
N GLY A 122 6.41 21.19 -11.81
CA GLY A 122 7.16 21.43 -13.05
C GLY A 122 7.78 20.17 -13.68
N VAL A 123 7.39 19.00 -13.23
CA VAL A 123 7.84 17.70 -13.75
C VAL A 123 7.03 17.35 -15.01
N SER A 124 7.70 16.84 -16.06
CA SER A 124 7.00 16.38 -17.26
C SER A 124 6.06 15.22 -16.94
N PHE A 125 4.92 15.13 -17.66
CA PHE A 125 3.91 14.10 -17.43
C PHE A 125 4.50 12.69 -17.43
N GLY A 126 5.36 12.35 -18.39
CA GLY A 126 5.99 11.02 -18.47
C GLY A 126 6.85 10.69 -17.22
N ARG A 127 7.64 11.65 -16.75
CA ARG A 127 8.43 11.49 -15.51
C ARG A 127 7.53 11.37 -14.28
N ALA A 128 6.46 12.17 -14.19
CA ALA A 128 5.52 12.09 -13.10
C ALA A 128 4.83 10.71 -13.02
N VAL A 129 4.45 10.14 -14.16
CA VAL A 129 3.90 8.78 -14.26
C VAL A 129 4.93 7.74 -13.76
N LEU A 130 6.17 7.80 -14.24
CA LEU A 130 7.22 6.87 -13.82
C LEU A 130 7.51 6.99 -12.32
N ILE A 131 7.68 8.19 -11.78
CA ILE A 131 7.88 8.42 -10.36
C ILE A 131 6.72 7.84 -9.56
N ARG A 132 5.49 8.01 -10.03
CA ARG A 132 4.31 7.49 -9.35
C ARG A 132 4.22 5.97 -9.42
N ILE A 133 4.55 5.36 -10.55
CA ILE A 133 4.64 3.90 -10.67
C ILE A 133 5.66 3.34 -9.68
N PHE A 134 6.89 3.86 -9.65
CA PHE A 134 7.92 3.38 -8.74
C PHE A 134 7.59 3.66 -7.27
N SER A 135 7.08 4.84 -6.95
CA SER A 135 6.73 5.19 -5.56
C SER A 135 5.49 4.47 -5.06
N THR A 136 4.42 4.43 -5.85
CA THR A 136 3.13 3.92 -5.39
C THR A 136 2.95 2.45 -5.70
N VAL A 137 3.22 2.00 -6.92
CA VAL A 137 2.99 0.61 -7.29
C VAL A 137 4.12 -0.26 -6.74
N ILE A 138 5.37 0.04 -7.06
CA ILE A 138 6.48 -0.80 -6.64
C ILE A 138 6.79 -0.60 -5.15
N GLY A 139 6.98 0.65 -4.72
CA GLY A 139 7.36 0.96 -3.35
C GLY A 139 6.28 0.59 -2.33
N ASN A 140 5.05 1.08 -2.50
CA ASN A 140 3.99 0.85 -1.53
C ASN A 140 3.45 -0.58 -1.60
N LEU A 141 3.33 -1.16 -2.81
CA LEU A 141 2.89 -2.55 -2.96
C LEU A 141 3.86 -3.52 -2.27
N LEU A 142 5.18 -3.38 -2.52
CA LEU A 142 6.19 -4.22 -1.87
C LEU A 142 6.18 -4.03 -0.35
N LYS A 143 6.10 -2.79 0.14
CA LYS A 143 5.99 -2.53 1.59
C LYS A 143 4.76 -3.20 2.19
N THR A 144 3.61 -3.08 1.52
CA THR A 144 2.36 -3.69 1.98
C THR A 144 2.47 -5.21 2.03
N ILE A 145 3.01 -5.84 0.99
CA ILE A 145 3.22 -7.30 0.96
C ILE A 145 4.14 -7.74 2.10
N VAL A 146 5.28 -7.07 2.28
CA VAL A 146 6.24 -7.39 3.36
C VAL A 146 5.60 -7.25 4.73
N VAL A 147 4.87 -6.15 4.98
CA VAL A 147 4.16 -5.95 6.25
C VAL A 147 3.14 -7.06 6.49
N CYS A 148 2.31 -7.39 5.51
CA CYS A 148 1.29 -8.43 5.65
C CYS A 148 1.94 -9.81 5.94
N VAL A 149 2.93 -10.22 5.14
CA VAL A 149 3.59 -11.51 5.28
C VAL A 149 4.27 -11.65 6.64
N ILE A 150 5.02 -10.64 7.07
CA ILE A 150 5.73 -10.70 8.35
C ILE A 150 4.76 -10.58 9.53
N THR A 151 3.69 -9.82 9.42
CA THR A 151 2.66 -9.75 10.46
C THR A 151 1.98 -11.11 10.65
N ILE A 152 1.64 -11.80 9.56
CA ILE A 152 1.12 -13.17 9.62
C ILE A 152 2.15 -14.11 10.26
N TRP A 153 3.41 -14.01 9.90
CA TRP A 153 4.48 -14.82 10.47
C TRP A 153 4.64 -14.56 11.97
N ILE A 154 4.65 -13.29 12.41
CA ILE A 154 4.67 -12.92 13.83
C ILE A 154 3.47 -13.52 14.57
N TYR A 155 2.26 -13.43 14.00
CA TYR A 155 1.07 -14.04 14.59
C TYR A 155 1.23 -15.57 14.77
N LEU A 156 1.76 -16.26 13.77
CA LEU A 156 2.02 -17.70 13.85
C LEU A 156 3.07 -18.07 14.90
N LEU A 157 4.13 -17.26 15.04
CA LEU A 157 5.15 -17.44 16.08
C LEU A 157 4.57 -17.28 17.48
N ILE A 158 3.71 -16.29 17.70
CA ILE A 158 3.00 -16.08 18.96
C ILE A 158 2.11 -17.28 19.26
N LYS A 159 1.32 -17.75 18.28
CA LYS A 159 0.45 -18.91 18.44
C LYS A 159 1.22 -20.20 18.77
N GLN A 160 2.46 -20.34 18.28
CA GLN A 160 3.34 -21.47 18.55
C GLN A 160 4.17 -21.32 19.83
N GLY A 161 4.06 -20.20 20.54
CA GLY A 161 4.86 -19.93 21.75
C GLY A 161 6.35 -19.68 21.47
N LYS A 162 6.75 -19.40 20.22
CA LYS A 162 8.16 -19.20 19.81
C LYS A 162 8.58 -17.74 19.98
N TYR A 163 8.55 -17.25 21.19
CA TYR A 163 8.82 -15.83 21.48
C TYR A 163 10.25 -15.38 21.16
N SER A 164 11.24 -16.28 21.24
CA SER A 164 12.63 -15.97 20.89
C SER A 164 12.82 -15.55 19.41
N ALA A 165 11.96 -16.07 18.53
CA ALA A 165 12.00 -15.73 17.10
C ALA A 165 11.30 -14.40 16.76
N LEU A 166 10.53 -13.81 17.68
CA LEU A 166 9.82 -12.55 17.42
C LEU A 166 10.75 -11.39 17.16
N LEU A 167 11.88 -11.33 17.89
CA LEU A 167 12.88 -10.27 17.68
C LEU A 167 13.49 -10.36 16.27
N ALA A 168 13.80 -11.57 15.81
CA ALA A 168 14.32 -11.80 14.47
C ALA A 168 13.29 -11.42 13.39
N ALA A 169 12.02 -11.75 13.59
CA ALA A 169 10.94 -11.38 12.68
C ALA A 169 10.75 -9.85 12.60
N ALA A 170 10.79 -9.17 13.76
CA ALA A 170 10.72 -7.71 13.81
C ALA A 170 11.92 -7.05 13.12
N ALA A 171 13.14 -7.55 13.38
CA ALA A 171 14.36 -7.06 12.72
C ALA A 171 14.28 -7.26 11.19
N ALA A 172 13.83 -8.43 10.73
CA ALA A 172 13.64 -8.71 9.32
C ALA A 172 12.64 -7.74 8.67
N LEU A 173 11.54 -7.41 9.36
CA LEU A 173 10.55 -6.42 8.88
C LEU A 173 11.22 -5.05 8.64
N PHE A 174 11.94 -4.54 9.64
CA PHE A 174 12.59 -3.22 9.54
C PHE A 174 13.67 -3.19 8.45
N ILE A 175 14.49 -4.24 8.36
CA ILE A 175 15.53 -4.33 7.33
C ILE A 175 14.89 -4.35 5.93
N LEU A 176 13.89 -5.18 5.69
CA LEU A 176 13.24 -5.29 4.39
C LEU A 176 12.53 -3.99 4.00
N LEU A 177 11.81 -3.35 4.92
CA LEU A 177 11.18 -2.05 4.66
C LEU A 177 12.22 -0.98 4.34
N GLY A 178 13.33 -0.95 5.07
CA GLY A 178 14.45 -0.03 4.81
C GLY A 178 15.08 -0.24 3.44
N LEU A 179 15.31 -1.50 3.04
CA LEU A 179 15.84 -1.84 1.71
C LEU A 179 14.90 -1.43 0.58
N ILE A 180 13.59 -1.66 0.73
CA ILE A 180 12.60 -1.24 -0.25
C ILE A 180 12.59 0.29 -0.38
N GLU A 181 12.61 1.01 0.74
CA GLU A 181 12.61 2.47 0.73
C GLU A 181 13.87 3.04 0.07
N PHE A 182 15.04 2.49 0.40
CA PHE A 182 16.30 2.86 -0.23
C PHE A 182 16.29 2.60 -1.74
N GLY A 183 15.84 1.41 -2.16
CA GLY A 183 15.74 1.03 -3.57
C GLY A 183 14.80 1.96 -4.35
N VAL A 184 13.61 2.26 -3.80
CA VAL A 184 12.65 3.18 -4.43
C VAL A 184 13.22 4.60 -4.55
N LYS A 185 13.86 5.11 -3.50
CA LYS A 185 14.53 6.44 -3.55
C LYS A 185 15.64 6.49 -4.58
N TYR A 186 16.44 5.43 -4.67
CA TYR A 186 17.49 5.33 -5.68
C TYR A 186 16.92 5.37 -7.10
N MET A 187 15.88 4.58 -7.37
CA MET A 187 15.20 4.56 -8.67
C MET A 187 14.58 5.91 -9.01
N ILE A 188 13.89 6.55 -8.06
CA ILE A 188 13.33 7.90 -8.26
C ILE A 188 14.44 8.91 -8.57
N SER A 189 15.55 8.87 -7.85
CA SER A 189 16.68 9.79 -8.11
C SER A 189 17.29 9.61 -9.50
N ALA A 190 17.31 8.37 -10.00
CA ALA A 190 17.78 8.07 -11.36
C ALA A 190 16.81 8.58 -12.44
N ILE A 191 15.51 8.62 -12.17
CA ILE A 191 14.48 9.14 -13.11
C ILE A 191 14.48 10.67 -13.14
N VAL A 192 14.78 11.31 -12.00
CA VAL A 192 14.76 12.79 -11.88
C VAL A 192 16.00 13.44 -12.49
N ARG A 193 17.14 12.74 -12.46
CA ARG A 193 18.36 13.20 -13.15
C ARG A 193 18.23 13.10 -14.67
#